data_41058b409fa765f7fcc7de4c579967ac
#
_entry.id   41058b409fa765f7fcc7de4c579967ac
#
_cell.length_a   1.000
_cell.length_b   1.000
_cell.length_c   1.000
_cell.angle_alpha   90.00
_cell.angle_beta   90.00
_cell.angle_gamma   90.00
#
_symmetry.space_group_name_H-M   'P 1'
#
loop_
_entity.id
_entity.type
_entity.pdbx_description
1 polymer ?
#
loop_
_entity_poly.entity_id
_entity_poly.type
_entity_poly.pdbx_seq_one_letter_code
_entity_poly.pdbx_strand_id
1 'polypeptide(L)'
;MQRLSLKSFMVATALLWLVGCNKPSFINLTSGNLNQNPSGIYTMQTEINLQDRNIIEGSLQVFAVIGGQEVPMVTDQLNNRIWSCDYKLPAGYDEAAYYFRADYEVNKSGSTRKKEKKSKLQRFSLE
;
A
#
# COMPACT_ATOMS: atom_id res chain seq x y z
N MET A 1 -44.76 -1.18 16.25
CA MET A 1 -43.42 -0.74 16.73
C MET A 1 -42.32 -1.73 16.45
N GLN A 2 -42.56 -3.03 16.62
CA GLN A 2 -41.52 -4.05 16.35
C GLN A 2 -41.13 -4.16 14.87
N ARG A 3 -42.03 -3.84 13.95
CA ARG A 3 -41.76 -3.88 12.51
C ARG A 3 -40.79 -2.78 12.03
N LEU A 4 -40.73 -1.65 12.71
CA LEU A 4 -39.82 -0.54 12.37
C LEU A 4 -38.35 -0.84 12.75
N SER A 5 -38.13 -1.53 13.87
CA SER A 5 -36.79 -1.90 14.30
C SER A 5 -36.17 -3.00 13.43
N LEU A 6 -36.99 -3.92 12.89
CA LEU A 6 -36.55 -4.95 11.95
C LEU A 6 -36.10 -4.35 10.62
N LYS A 7 -36.81 -3.35 10.11
CA LYS A 7 -36.42 -2.65 8.87
C LYS A 7 -35.10 -1.88 9.04
N SER A 8 -34.94 -1.22 10.17
CA SER A 8 -33.69 -0.51 10.47
C SER A 8 -32.51 -1.45 10.60
N PHE A 9 -32.72 -2.62 11.17
CA PHE A 9 -31.67 -3.63 11.30
C PHE A 9 -31.24 -4.19 9.95
N MET A 10 -32.14 -4.41 9.02
CA MET A 10 -31.84 -4.90 7.67
C MET A 10 -31.02 -3.89 6.86
N VAL A 11 -31.33 -2.60 6.97
CA VAL A 11 -30.60 -1.55 6.29
C VAL A 11 -29.15 -1.47 6.80
N ALA A 12 -28.96 -1.57 8.11
CA ALA A 12 -27.62 -1.55 8.71
C ALA A 12 -26.77 -2.74 8.24
N THR A 13 -27.38 -3.93 8.14
CA THR A 13 -26.70 -5.12 7.66
C THR A 13 -26.29 -5.00 6.20
N ALA A 14 -27.14 -4.43 5.35
CA ALA A 14 -26.83 -4.21 3.93
C ALA A 14 -25.66 -3.25 3.74
N LEU A 15 -25.58 -2.19 4.55
CA LEU A 15 -24.46 -1.24 4.52
C LEU A 15 -23.14 -1.89 4.90
N LEU A 16 -23.12 -2.78 5.88
CA LEU A 16 -21.93 -3.52 6.28
C LEU A 16 -21.41 -4.43 5.15
N TRP A 17 -22.30 -5.02 4.38
CA TRP A 17 -21.91 -5.86 3.23
C TRP A 17 -21.24 -5.03 2.13
N LEU A 18 -21.69 -3.83 1.88
CA LEU A 18 -21.10 -2.94 0.87
C LEU A 18 -19.68 -2.51 1.24
N VAL A 19 -19.39 -2.31 2.53
CA VAL A 19 -18.05 -1.91 2.99
C VAL A 19 -17.04 -3.05 2.88
N GLY A 20 -17.48 -4.32 2.98
CA GLY A 20 -16.61 -5.50 2.95
C GLY A 20 -16.09 -5.91 1.57
N CYS A 21 -16.51 -5.24 0.47
CA CYS A 21 -16.17 -5.66 -0.89
C CYS A 21 -14.96 -4.95 -1.51
N ASN A 22 -14.38 -3.94 -0.85
CA ASN A 22 -13.24 -3.18 -1.38
C ASN A 22 -11.92 -3.79 -0.92
N LYS A 23 -11.10 -4.20 -1.89
CA LYS A 23 -9.73 -4.66 -1.61
C LYS A 23 -8.79 -3.45 -1.51
N PRO A 24 -7.87 -3.43 -0.55
CA PRO A 24 -6.87 -2.35 -0.47
C PRO A 24 -5.92 -2.42 -1.65
N SER A 25 -5.50 -1.26 -2.14
CA SER A 25 -4.50 -1.17 -3.21
C SER A 25 -3.11 -1.59 -2.74
N PHE A 26 -2.83 -1.45 -1.46
CA PHE A 26 -1.55 -1.81 -0.86
C PHE A 26 -1.77 -2.77 0.30
N ILE A 27 -1.05 -3.88 0.29
CA ILE A 27 -0.99 -4.80 1.42
C ILE A 27 0.46 -4.78 1.93
N ASN A 28 0.66 -4.22 3.13
CA ASN A 28 2.01 -4.12 3.69
C ASN A 28 2.52 -5.48 4.12
N LEU A 29 3.63 -5.91 3.55
CA LEU A 29 4.28 -7.17 3.88
C LEU A 29 5.48 -7.00 4.82
N THR A 30 5.77 -5.76 5.22
CA THR A 30 6.84 -5.45 6.16
C THR A 30 6.33 -5.65 7.59
N SER A 31 7.07 -6.42 8.39
CA SER A 31 6.72 -6.60 9.80
C SER A 31 6.79 -5.29 10.56
N GLY A 32 5.88 -5.09 11.52
CA GLY A 32 5.94 -3.94 12.42
C GLY A 32 7.08 -4.02 13.44
N ASN A 33 7.65 -5.21 13.64
CA ASN A 33 8.79 -5.44 14.52
C ASN A 33 9.88 -6.13 13.74
N LEU A 34 11.04 -5.50 13.64
CA LEU A 34 12.19 -6.01 12.91
C LEU A 34 13.35 -6.24 13.87
N ASN A 35 14.10 -7.32 13.64
CA ASN A 35 15.30 -7.60 14.40
C ASN A 35 16.39 -6.60 14.03
N GLN A 36 17.09 -6.08 15.03
CA GLN A 36 18.19 -5.17 14.82
C GLN A 36 19.28 -5.84 13.99
N ASN A 37 19.78 -5.11 13.01
CA ASN A 37 20.72 -5.60 12.01
C ASN A 37 21.98 -4.73 12.03
N PRO A 38 23.22 -5.32 12.12
CA PRO A 38 24.44 -4.52 12.15
C PRO A 38 24.64 -3.64 10.91
N SER A 39 24.13 -4.04 9.74
CA SER A 39 24.21 -3.23 8.53
C SER A 39 23.33 -1.99 8.58
N GLY A 40 22.28 -1.98 9.41
CA GLY A 40 21.29 -0.93 9.46
C GLY A 40 20.37 -0.90 8.25
N ILE A 41 20.42 -1.91 7.39
CA ILE A 41 19.61 -2.01 6.17
C ILE A 41 18.42 -2.93 6.41
N TYR A 42 17.21 -2.44 6.09
CA TYR A 42 15.96 -3.16 6.28
C TYR A 42 15.18 -3.21 4.97
N THR A 43 14.63 -4.37 4.67
CA THR A 43 13.84 -4.57 3.44
C THR A 43 12.39 -4.21 3.69
N MET A 44 11.86 -3.33 2.83
CA MET A 44 10.47 -2.91 2.83
C MET A 44 9.75 -3.60 1.69
N GLN A 45 8.58 -4.18 1.96
CA GLN A 45 7.81 -4.89 0.95
C GLN A 45 6.33 -4.54 1.02
N THR A 46 5.70 -4.47 -0.14
CA THR A 46 4.26 -4.31 -0.25
C THR A 46 3.74 -5.10 -1.44
N GLU A 47 2.55 -5.65 -1.31
CA GLU A 47 1.80 -6.17 -2.45
C GLU A 47 0.90 -5.06 -2.99
N ILE A 48 0.85 -4.90 -4.31
CA ILE A 48 0.08 -3.85 -4.96
C ILE A 48 -1.02 -4.47 -5.81
N ASN A 49 -2.25 -4.02 -5.57
CA ASN A 49 -3.44 -4.43 -6.30
C ASN A 49 -4.18 -3.20 -6.80
N LEU A 50 -3.82 -2.74 -8.00
CA LEU A 50 -4.49 -1.60 -8.60
C LEU A 50 -5.79 -2.06 -9.26
N GLN A 51 -6.86 -1.31 -8.99
CA GLN A 51 -8.20 -1.63 -9.49
C GLN A 51 -8.48 -0.94 -10.84
N ASP A 52 -7.62 -0.06 -11.28
CA ASP A 52 -7.83 0.72 -12.49
C ASP A 52 -7.73 -0.16 -13.73
N ARG A 53 -8.58 0.12 -14.71
CA ARG A 53 -8.54 -0.50 -16.03
C ARG A 53 -7.64 0.31 -16.95
N ASN A 54 -7.09 -0.34 -17.95
CA ASN A 54 -6.30 0.30 -19.01
C ASN A 54 -5.04 1.00 -18.47
N ILE A 55 -4.40 0.39 -17.49
CA ILE A 55 -3.09 0.86 -17.03
C ILE A 55 -2.09 0.64 -18.16
N ILE A 56 -1.35 1.69 -18.50
CA ILE A 56 -0.33 1.64 -19.55
C ILE A 56 0.83 0.80 -19.03
N GLU A 57 1.17 -0.25 -19.81
CA GLU A 57 2.25 -1.15 -19.46
C GLU A 57 3.58 -0.39 -19.34
N GLY A 58 4.33 -0.66 -18.29
CA GLY A 58 5.60 -0.01 -18.03
C GLY A 58 5.50 1.37 -17.37
N SER A 59 4.28 1.89 -17.15
CA SER A 59 4.12 3.20 -16.53
C SER A 59 4.18 3.17 -15.01
N LEU A 60 3.99 2.00 -14.40
CA LEU A 60 3.90 1.88 -12.94
C LEU A 60 5.26 2.05 -12.29
N GLN A 61 5.36 3.02 -11.41
CA GLN A 61 6.52 3.27 -10.55
C GLN A 61 6.05 3.27 -9.11
N VAL A 62 6.77 2.56 -8.25
CA VAL A 62 6.41 2.43 -6.84
C VAL A 62 7.56 2.91 -5.98
N PHE A 63 7.21 3.64 -4.93
CA PHE A 63 8.16 4.24 -4.00
C PHE A 63 7.75 3.92 -2.57
N ALA A 64 8.73 3.70 -1.72
CA ALA A 64 8.57 3.79 -0.27
C ALA A 64 9.00 5.19 0.15
N VAL A 65 8.09 5.95 0.77
CA VAL A 65 8.40 7.30 1.25
C VAL A 65 8.69 7.18 2.74
N ILE A 66 9.96 7.40 3.11
CA ILE A 66 10.44 7.16 4.45
C ILE A 66 11.53 8.17 4.80
N GLY A 67 11.42 8.80 5.98
CA GLY A 67 12.39 9.80 6.41
C GLY A 67 12.53 10.99 5.45
N GLY A 68 11.44 11.36 4.76
CA GLY A 68 11.48 12.43 3.77
C GLY A 68 12.11 12.06 2.44
N GLN A 69 12.48 10.78 2.24
CA GLN A 69 13.08 10.29 1.01
C GLN A 69 12.12 9.41 0.25
N GLU A 70 12.15 9.49 -1.08
CA GLU A 70 11.44 8.60 -1.98
C GLU A 70 12.41 7.51 -2.44
N VAL A 71 12.19 6.30 -1.95
CA VAL A 71 13.05 5.15 -2.29
C VAL A 71 12.36 4.33 -3.36
N PRO A 72 12.91 4.23 -4.58
CA PRO A 72 12.30 3.42 -5.63
C PRO A 72 12.24 1.95 -5.25
N MET A 73 11.13 1.32 -5.57
CA MET A 73 10.93 -0.10 -5.33
C MET A 73 10.99 -0.88 -6.64
N VAL A 74 11.35 -2.15 -6.54
CA VAL A 74 11.41 -3.05 -7.70
C VAL A 74 10.52 -4.26 -7.47
N THR A 75 10.04 -4.84 -8.57
CA THR A 75 9.20 -6.03 -8.50
C THR A 75 10.02 -7.27 -8.19
N ASP A 76 9.37 -8.22 -7.49
CA ASP A 76 9.90 -9.56 -7.31
C ASP A 76 9.81 -10.30 -8.65
N GLN A 77 10.86 -11.05 -9.01
CA GLN A 77 10.89 -11.83 -10.25
C GLN A 77 9.84 -12.95 -10.26
N LEU A 78 9.52 -13.50 -9.09
CA LEU A 78 8.56 -14.59 -8.97
C LEU A 78 7.11 -14.12 -8.86
N ASN A 79 6.90 -12.88 -8.40
CA ASN A 79 5.57 -12.30 -8.24
C ASN A 79 5.62 -10.81 -8.51
N ASN A 80 5.11 -10.42 -9.67
CA ASN A 80 5.14 -9.02 -10.12
C ASN A 80 4.20 -8.08 -9.36
N ARG A 81 3.41 -8.60 -8.41
CA ARG A 81 2.59 -7.77 -7.52
C ARG A 81 3.35 -7.34 -6.27
N ILE A 82 4.46 -8.04 -5.95
CA ILE A 82 5.26 -7.72 -4.78
C ILE A 82 6.38 -6.77 -5.18
N TRP A 83 6.45 -5.66 -4.48
CA TRP A 83 7.47 -4.63 -4.67
C TRP A 83 8.30 -4.51 -3.41
N SER A 84 9.60 -4.33 -3.57
CA SER A 84 10.51 -4.25 -2.44
C SER A 84 11.61 -3.22 -2.67
N CYS A 85 12.16 -2.72 -1.58
CA CYS A 85 13.35 -1.89 -1.57
C CYS A 85 14.09 -2.08 -0.26
N ASP A 86 15.37 -1.73 -0.26
CA ASP A 86 16.18 -1.70 0.95
C ASP A 86 16.32 -0.26 1.42
N TYR A 87 16.17 -0.06 2.71
CA TYR A 87 16.30 1.25 3.33
C TYR A 87 17.33 1.18 4.46
N LYS A 88 18.28 2.11 4.45
CA LYS A 88 19.25 2.23 5.52
C LYS A 88 18.72 3.20 6.58
N LEU A 89 18.40 2.67 7.76
CA LEU A 89 17.94 3.48 8.88
C LEU A 89 19.13 4.28 9.43
N PRO A 90 18.97 5.62 9.59
CA PRO A 90 20.05 6.43 10.16
C PRO A 90 20.44 5.95 11.56
N ALA A 91 21.73 6.09 11.89
CA ALA A 91 22.26 5.70 13.20
C ALA A 91 21.53 6.44 14.32
N GLY A 92 21.20 5.73 15.38
CA GLY A 92 20.52 6.28 16.54
C GLY A 92 18.98 6.20 16.49
N TYR A 93 18.43 5.78 15.36
CA TYR A 93 16.99 5.55 15.24
C TYR A 93 16.68 4.08 15.41
N ASP A 94 15.59 3.79 16.11
CA ASP A 94 15.11 2.42 16.35
C ASP A 94 13.69 2.21 15.81
N GLU A 95 13.14 3.21 15.13
CA GLU A 95 11.82 3.11 14.50
C GLU A 95 11.78 4.01 13.26
N ALA A 96 10.84 3.71 12.37
CA ALA A 96 10.60 4.54 11.20
C ALA A 96 9.12 4.51 10.82
N ALA A 97 8.63 5.65 10.36
CA ALA A 97 7.30 5.78 9.77
C ALA A 97 7.45 5.92 8.26
N TYR A 98 6.56 5.27 7.51
CA TYR A 98 6.65 5.26 6.06
C TYR A 98 5.28 5.01 5.43
N TYR A 99 5.17 5.31 4.15
CA TYR A 99 4.03 4.90 3.34
C TYR A 99 4.52 4.52 1.94
N PHE A 100 3.67 3.82 1.21
CA PHE A 100 3.96 3.45 -0.18
C PHE A 100 3.17 4.35 -1.12
N ARG A 101 3.78 4.67 -2.26
CA ARG A 101 3.14 5.46 -3.31
C ARG A 101 3.33 4.76 -4.66
N ALA A 102 2.26 4.68 -5.41
CA ALA A 102 2.28 4.15 -6.78
C ALA A 102 1.89 5.28 -7.74
N ASP A 103 2.77 5.55 -8.70
CA ASP A 103 2.52 6.51 -9.78
C ASP A 103 2.38 5.72 -11.08
N TYR A 104 1.33 5.96 -11.84
CA TYR A 104 1.09 5.24 -13.07
C TYR A 104 0.21 6.04 -14.02
N GLU A 105 0.09 5.55 -15.25
CA GLU A 105 -0.73 6.18 -16.27
C GLU A 105 -1.80 5.23 -16.73
N VAL A 106 -2.98 5.76 -17.02
CA VAL A 106 -4.09 5.02 -17.60
C VAL A 106 -4.51 5.65 -18.92
N ASN A 107 -4.93 4.81 -19.87
CA ASN A 107 -5.49 5.28 -21.13
C ASN A 107 -7.01 5.36 -20.98
N LYS A 108 -7.57 6.56 -21.13
CA LYS A 108 -9.01 6.78 -21.02
C LYS A 108 -9.49 7.57 -22.23
N SER A 109 -10.30 6.91 -23.05
CA SER A 109 -10.92 7.52 -24.25
C SER A 109 -9.90 8.17 -25.19
N GLY A 110 -8.76 7.50 -25.41
CA GLY A 110 -7.71 7.98 -26.30
C GLY A 110 -6.76 9.01 -25.71
N SER A 111 -6.93 9.40 -24.46
CA SER A 111 -6.01 10.28 -23.76
C SER A 111 -5.36 9.57 -22.57
N THR A 112 -4.15 9.99 -22.24
CA THR A 112 -3.39 9.47 -21.12
C THR A 112 -3.63 10.32 -19.87
N ARG A 113 -3.91 9.68 -18.74
CA ARG A 113 -4.06 10.35 -17.44
C ARG A 113 -3.05 9.79 -16.45
N LYS A 114 -2.40 10.69 -15.74
CA LYS A 114 -1.53 10.32 -14.62
C LYS A 114 -2.36 10.09 -13.37
N LYS A 115 -2.05 9.01 -12.66
CA LYS A 115 -2.69 8.67 -11.40
C LYS A 115 -1.65 8.43 -10.32
N GLU A 116 -2.05 8.69 -9.09
CA GLU A 116 -1.23 8.48 -7.92
C GLU A 116 -2.09 7.82 -6.85
N LYS A 117 -1.56 6.76 -6.23
CA LYS A 117 -2.18 6.12 -5.08
C LYS A 117 -1.19 6.07 -3.93
N LYS A 118 -1.68 6.28 -2.72
CA LYS A 118 -0.86 6.24 -1.50
C LYS A 118 -1.44 5.24 -0.52
N SER A 119 -0.58 4.53 0.18
CA SER A 119 -0.99 3.68 1.30
C SER A 119 -1.23 4.51 2.55
N LYS A 120 -1.76 3.85 3.58
CA LYS A 120 -1.79 4.42 4.92
C LYS A 120 -0.37 4.53 5.46
N LEU A 121 -0.18 5.41 6.43
CA LEU A 121 1.07 5.52 7.16
C LEU A 121 1.30 4.23 7.96
N GLN A 122 2.49 3.67 7.82
CA GLN A 122 2.94 2.46 8.48
C GLN A 122 4.13 2.77 9.38
N ARG A 123 4.44 1.86 10.29
CA ARG A 123 5.61 2.00 11.17
C ARG A 123 6.26 0.65 11.38
N PHE A 124 7.58 0.67 11.53
CA PHE A 124 8.29 -0.46 12.11
C PHE A 124 9.17 0.02 13.25
N SER A 125 9.41 -0.86 14.20
CA SER A 125 10.36 -0.64 15.29
C SER A 125 11.33 -1.80 15.39
N LEU A 126 12.53 -1.51 15.89
CA LEU A 126 13.57 -2.51 16.07
C LEU A 126 13.44 -3.14 17.46
N GLU A 127 13.69 -4.43 17.53
CA GLU A 127 13.74 -5.19 18.78
C GLU A 127 15.16 -5.42 19.24
#